data_525c1cc9ede6bdeac21408b2e79d40ad
#
_entry.id   525c1cc9ede6bdeac21408b2e79d40ad
#
_cell.length_a   1.000
_cell.length_b   1.000
_cell.length_c   1.000
_cell.angle_alpha   90.00
_cell.angle_beta   90.00
_cell.angle_gamma   90.00
#
_symmetry.space_group_name_H-M   'P 1'
#
loop_
_entity.id
_entity.type
_entity.pdbx_description
1 polymer ?
#
loop_
_entity_poly.entity_id
_entity_poly.type
_entity_poly.pdbx_seq_one_letter_code
_entity_poly.pdbx_strand_id
1 'polypeptide(L)'
;METLASALKSNPIVYVTRDIERALGLPLDTSGYFIISNSTSFAKRIANGRTNVLLIEETEVLDTREILENKLAQNFIKENSIKNILVFKNTSQIETICKKHDWKLLNPSAALANKVEEKISQIEWLGELTKYLPPHRIAICKEIKWDNLPFILQFNRAHTGQGTFFIQTETDLKLIQEKFPERPVRVTDYIKGPMFTNNNVVTKEKILIGNINYQITGLTPFTDQPFSTIGNDWSLPDKLLSPDQKKQYCDIATAVGLRLMASGWKGLFGIDVVLDEDTDKLYLIEINARQPASTTYESMLQEAKNKEQWNNGTMEPLTTFEAHLTALLDLDFDFDLITIDTGAQIILRVQPPVQSSE
;
A
#
# COMPACT_ATOMS: atom_id res chain seq x y z
N MET A 1 -22.85 6.10 -18.98
CA MET A 1 -22.01 6.15 -17.75
C MET A 1 -20.94 7.24 -17.90
N GLU A 2 -20.65 7.95 -16.84
CA GLU A 2 -19.56 8.90 -16.83
C GLU A 2 -18.23 8.11 -16.80
N THR A 3 -17.31 8.44 -17.74
CA THR A 3 -16.00 7.78 -17.77
C THR A 3 -15.04 8.45 -16.78
N LEU A 4 -14.02 7.73 -16.31
CA LEU A 4 -12.97 8.28 -15.43
C LEU A 4 -12.36 9.55 -16.03
N ALA A 5 -12.04 9.54 -17.33
CA ALA A 5 -11.48 10.70 -18.03
C ALA A 5 -12.42 11.91 -18.01
N SER A 6 -13.73 11.71 -18.18
CA SER A 6 -14.73 12.78 -18.08
C SER A 6 -14.84 13.32 -16.66
N ALA A 7 -14.89 12.42 -15.67
CA ALA A 7 -14.96 12.78 -14.26
C ALA A 7 -13.75 13.58 -13.80
N LEU A 8 -12.53 13.18 -14.18
CA LEU A 8 -11.30 13.90 -13.87
C LEU A 8 -11.28 15.29 -14.49
N LYS A 9 -11.76 15.42 -15.74
CA LYS A 9 -11.82 16.71 -16.43
C LYS A 9 -12.80 17.68 -15.76
N SER A 10 -13.92 17.17 -15.25
CA SER A 10 -14.95 17.96 -14.56
C SER A 10 -14.59 18.25 -13.10
N ASN A 11 -13.93 17.33 -12.43
CA ASN A 11 -13.55 17.38 -11.03
C ASN A 11 -12.08 17.00 -10.86
N PRO A 12 -11.14 17.93 -11.14
CA PRO A 12 -9.72 17.64 -11.09
C PRO A 12 -9.26 17.11 -9.74
N ILE A 13 -8.29 16.19 -9.78
CA ILE A 13 -7.64 15.60 -8.61
C ILE A 13 -6.18 16.02 -8.61
N VAL A 14 -5.63 16.36 -7.43
CA VAL A 14 -4.18 16.38 -7.23
C VAL A 14 -3.75 15.24 -6.31
N TYR A 15 -2.81 14.46 -6.78
CA TYR A 15 -2.12 13.46 -5.98
C TYR A 15 -0.91 14.12 -5.33
N VAL A 16 -0.92 14.22 -3.99
CA VAL A 16 0.18 14.79 -3.21
C VAL A 16 0.94 13.66 -2.53
N THR A 17 2.23 13.55 -2.83
CA THR A 17 3.05 12.44 -2.33
C THR A 17 4.50 12.85 -2.13
N ARG A 18 5.15 12.25 -1.13
CA ARG A 18 6.59 12.37 -0.92
C ARG A 18 7.38 11.88 -2.14
N ASP A 19 7.02 10.72 -2.67
CA ASP A 19 7.72 10.01 -3.72
C ASP A 19 6.83 9.95 -4.98
N ILE A 20 7.26 10.57 -6.08
CA ILE A 20 6.44 10.76 -7.29
C ILE A 20 5.94 9.45 -7.91
N GLU A 21 6.69 8.35 -7.77
CA GLU A 21 6.33 7.05 -8.32
C GLU A 21 4.99 6.52 -7.80
N ARG A 22 4.52 7.00 -6.64
CA ARG A 22 3.21 6.64 -6.08
C ARG A 22 2.04 7.18 -6.88
N ALA A 23 2.27 8.24 -7.66
CA ALA A 23 1.27 8.92 -8.47
C ALA A 23 1.28 8.49 -9.95
N LEU A 24 2.18 7.58 -10.36
CA LEU A 24 2.37 7.21 -11.77
C LEU A 24 1.46 6.08 -12.27
N GLY A 25 0.30 5.91 -11.67
CA GLY A 25 -0.68 4.88 -12.07
C GLY A 25 -1.58 5.27 -13.24
N LEU A 26 -1.49 6.52 -13.72
CA LEU A 26 -2.13 7.01 -14.95
C LEU A 26 -1.08 7.61 -15.88
N PRO A 27 -1.38 7.70 -17.19
CA PRO A 27 -0.59 8.50 -18.11
C PRO A 27 -0.45 9.95 -17.61
N LEU A 28 0.77 10.48 -17.66
CA LEU A 28 1.07 11.82 -17.11
C LEU A 28 0.39 12.99 -17.84
N ASP A 29 -0.16 12.76 -19.02
CA ASP A 29 -0.93 13.71 -19.82
C ASP A 29 -2.45 13.60 -19.60
N THR A 30 -2.88 12.78 -18.62
CA THR A 30 -4.30 12.64 -18.28
C THR A 30 -4.87 13.97 -17.82
N SER A 31 -5.85 14.49 -18.55
CA SER A 31 -6.51 15.75 -18.25
C SER A 31 -7.24 15.70 -16.91
N GLY A 32 -7.03 16.69 -16.06
CA GLY A 32 -7.64 16.76 -14.72
C GLY A 32 -6.92 15.94 -13.65
N TYR A 33 -5.80 15.30 -13.98
CA TYR A 33 -4.92 14.62 -13.02
C TYR A 33 -3.64 15.40 -12.81
N PHE A 34 -3.40 15.84 -11.58
CA PHE A 34 -2.27 16.67 -11.18
C PHE A 34 -1.42 15.95 -10.14
N ILE A 35 -0.14 16.26 -10.08
CA ILE A 35 0.80 15.67 -9.13
C ILE A 35 1.60 16.76 -8.42
N ILE A 36 1.77 16.63 -7.11
CA ILE A 36 2.72 17.42 -6.32
C ILE A 36 3.64 16.48 -5.57
N SER A 37 4.96 16.64 -5.72
CA SER A 37 5.95 15.80 -5.09
C SER A 37 7.26 16.55 -4.82
N ASN A 38 8.19 15.91 -4.10
CA ASN A 38 9.53 16.45 -3.91
C ASN A 38 10.32 16.46 -5.24
N SER A 39 11.19 17.44 -5.36
CA SER A 39 12.12 17.58 -6.47
C SER A 39 13.33 16.67 -6.30
N THR A 40 13.25 15.46 -6.87
CA THR A 40 14.39 14.55 -6.99
C THR A 40 14.86 14.45 -8.43
N SER A 41 16.08 13.91 -8.66
CA SER A 41 16.57 13.68 -10.03
C SER A 41 15.65 12.75 -10.82
N PHE A 42 15.02 11.78 -10.17
CA PHE A 42 14.02 10.92 -10.77
C PHE A 42 12.74 11.71 -11.10
N ALA A 43 12.21 12.46 -10.14
CA ALA A 43 11.00 13.27 -10.32
C ALA A 43 11.16 14.31 -11.43
N LYS A 44 12.31 14.98 -11.52
CA LYS A 44 12.63 15.93 -12.60
C LYS A 44 12.58 15.27 -13.99
N ARG A 45 13.10 14.04 -14.11
CA ARG A 45 13.03 13.30 -15.39
C ARG A 45 11.61 12.89 -15.75
N ILE A 46 10.81 12.48 -14.78
CA ILE A 46 9.41 12.10 -14.98
C ILE A 46 8.57 13.33 -15.35
N ALA A 47 8.68 14.41 -14.59
CA ALA A 47 7.92 15.63 -14.83
C ALA A 47 8.22 16.24 -16.19
N ASN A 48 9.48 16.24 -16.62
CA ASN A 48 9.93 16.67 -17.94
C ASN A 48 9.24 17.96 -18.47
N GLY A 49 9.10 18.97 -17.59
CA GLY A 49 8.48 20.26 -17.93
C GLY A 49 6.94 20.24 -18.03
N ARG A 50 6.25 19.19 -17.63
CA ARG A 50 4.78 19.11 -17.63
C ARG A 50 4.16 20.11 -16.65
N THR A 51 3.13 20.81 -17.08
CA THR A 51 2.45 21.87 -16.30
C THR A 51 1.51 21.31 -15.21
N ASN A 52 1.09 20.06 -15.33
CA ASN A 52 0.26 19.37 -14.32
C ASN A 52 1.08 18.68 -13.22
N VAL A 53 2.42 18.83 -13.22
CA VAL A 53 3.31 18.29 -12.19
C VAL A 53 4.06 19.43 -11.52
N LEU A 54 3.85 19.62 -10.22
CA LEU A 54 4.64 20.53 -9.39
C LEU A 54 5.67 19.74 -8.59
N LEU A 55 6.94 20.13 -8.70
CA LEU A 55 8.03 19.60 -7.88
C LEU A 55 8.46 20.66 -6.85
N ILE A 56 8.40 20.30 -5.58
CA ILE A 56 8.84 21.15 -4.47
C ILE A 56 10.33 20.93 -4.26
N GLU A 57 11.10 21.99 -4.34
CA GLU A 57 12.56 21.97 -4.15
C GLU A 57 12.91 22.56 -2.79
N GLU A 58 13.28 21.68 -1.87
CA GLU A 58 13.71 22.00 -0.52
C GLU A 58 15.02 21.26 -0.20
N THR A 59 15.73 21.70 0.84
CA THR A 59 16.99 21.07 1.29
C THR A 59 16.77 19.65 1.79
N GLU A 60 15.63 19.43 2.45
CA GLU A 60 15.21 18.12 2.97
C GLU A 60 14.00 17.61 2.21
N VAL A 61 13.88 16.30 2.16
CA VAL A 61 12.72 15.65 1.53
C VAL A 61 11.53 15.80 2.45
N LEU A 62 10.54 16.54 2.01
CA LEU A 62 9.30 16.79 2.76
C LEU A 62 8.42 15.54 2.82
N ASP A 63 7.74 15.33 3.94
CA ASP A 63 6.63 14.37 3.99
C ASP A 63 5.36 14.95 3.31
N THR A 64 4.34 14.11 3.11
CA THR A 64 3.12 14.53 2.41
C THR A 64 2.40 15.68 3.12
N ARG A 65 2.44 15.71 4.46
CA ARG A 65 1.84 16.79 5.26
C ARG A 65 2.58 18.11 5.01
N GLU A 66 3.90 18.08 5.05
CA GLU A 66 4.75 19.26 4.82
C GLU A 66 4.59 19.81 3.41
N ILE A 67 4.45 18.93 2.41
CA ILE A 67 4.12 19.32 1.04
C ILE A 67 2.77 20.06 0.99
N LEU A 68 1.73 19.57 1.68
CA LEU A 68 0.41 20.23 1.74
C LEU A 68 0.44 21.57 2.48
N GLU A 69 1.37 21.75 3.43
CA GLU A 69 1.59 23.01 4.13
C GLU A 69 2.46 23.99 3.34
N ASN A 70 3.15 23.54 2.30
CA ASN A 70 4.02 24.38 1.47
C ASN A 70 3.20 25.37 0.64
N LYS A 71 3.61 26.63 0.61
CA LYS A 71 2.90 27.72 -0.09
C LYS A 71 2.84 27.52 -1.58
N LEU A 72 3.89 26.95 -2.20
CA LEU A 72 3.89 26.68 -3.65
C LEU A 72 2.83 25.61 -3.98
N ALA A 73 2.72 24.56 -3.18
CA ALA A 73 1.69 23.54 -3.34
C ALA A 73 0.28 24.13 -3.20
N GLN A 74 0.05 24.97 -2.19
CA GLN A 74 -1.25 25.64 -1.96
C GLN A 74 -1.64 26.56 -3.11
N ASN A 75 -0.69 27.33 -3.63
CA ASN A 75 -0.90 28.20 -4.78
C ASN A 75 -1.23 27.38 -6.04
N PHE A 76 -0.47 26.32 -6.31
CA PHE A 76 -0.71 25.43 -7.44
C PHE A 76 -2.11 24.79 -7.41
N ILE A 77 -2.55 24.31 -6.25
CA ILE A 77 -3.91 23.78 -6.05
C ILE A 77 -4.97 24.85 -6.35
N LYS A 78 -4.77 26.07 -5.85
CA LYS A 78 -5.68 27.20 -6.06
C LYS A 78 -5.74 27.66 -7.52
N GLU A 79 -4.60 27.84 -8.15
CA GLU A 79 -4.48 28.31 -9.54
C GLU A 79 -5.13 27.33 -10.54
N ASN A 80 -5.05 26.05 -10.26
CA ASN A 80 -5.70 24.99 -11.05
C ASN A 80 -7.13 24.68 -10.61
N SER A 81 -7.70 25.45 -9.65
CA SER A 81 -9.07 25.28 -9.14
C SER A 81 -9.37 23.86 -8.61
N ILE A 82 -8.35 23.19 -8.05
CA ILE A 82 -8.46 21.80 -7.56
C ILE A 82 -9.11 21.79 -6.18
N LYS A 83 -10.07 20.91 -5.99
CA LYS A 83 -10.74 20.67 -4.71
C LYS A 83 -10.45 19.28 -4.14
N ASN A 84 -10.19 18.32 -4.99
CA ASN A 84 -10.02 16.92 -4.61
C ASN A 84 -8.53 16.61 -4.40
N ILE A 85 -8.20 16.20 -3.18
CA ILE A 85 -6.84 15.80 -2.77
C ILE A 85 -6.80 14.29 -2.62
N LEU A 86 -5.78 13.68 -3.18
CA LEU A 86 -5.45 12.27 -3.00
C LEU A 86 -4.04 12.16 -2.43
N VAL A 87 -3.83 11.26 -1.47
CA VAL A 87 -2.52 10.99 -0.87
C VAL A 87 -2.23 9.49 -0.81
N PHE A 88 -0.96 9.13 -0.73
CA PHE A 88 -0.54 7.74 -0.60
C PHE A 88 -1.09 7.06 0.67
N LYS A 89 -0.96 7.72 1.82
CA LYS A 89 -1.49 7.30 3.11
C LYS A 89 -2.07 8.49 3.83
N ASN A 90 -3.33 8.38 4.25
CA ASN A 90 -3.99 9.42 5.02
C ASN A 90 -3.53 9.41 6.49
N THR A 91 -3.47 10.59 7.08
CA THR A 91 -3.20 10.81 8.50
C THR A 91 -4.15 11.88 9.06
N SER A 92 -4.38 11.88 10.38
CA SER A 92 -5.21 12.90 11.04
C SER A 92 -4.71 14.34 10.82
N GLN A 93 -3.40 14.50 10.63
CA GLN A 93 -2.80 15.80 10.32
C GLN A 93 -3.18 16.25 8.90
N ILE A 94 -3.13 15.34 7.92
CA ILE A 94 -3.56 15.60 6.54
C ILE A 94 -5.05 15.96 6.50
N GLU A 95 -5.91 15.23 7.23
CA GLU A 95 -7.34 15.54 7.36
C GLU A 95 -7.57 16.95 7.90
N THR A 96 -6.79 17.35 8.93
CA THR A 96 -6.86 18.69 9.52
C THR A 96 -6.49 19.77 8.51
N ILE A 97 -5.43 19.57 7.73
CA ILE A 97 -4.99 20.50 6.70
C ILE A 97 -6.04 20.63 5.60
N CYS A 98 -6.55 19.52 5.09
CA CYS A 98 -7.58 19.52 4.04
C CYS A 98 -8.85 20.26 4.53
N LYS A 99 -9.28 19.99 5.76
CA LYS A 99 -10.41 20.70 6.36
C LYS A 99 -10.18 22.21 6.48
N LYS A 100 -8.97 22.62 6.90
CA LYS A 100 -8.60 24.04 7.03
C LYS A 100 -8.68 24.79 5.69
N HIS A 101 -8.36 24.14 4.58
CA HIS A 101 -8.33 24.73 3.25
C HIS A 101 -9.59 24.46 2.42
N ASP A 102 -10.63 23.85 2.99
CA ASP A 102 -11.85 23.45 2.30
C ASP A 102 -11.56 22.53 1.09
N TRP A 103 -10.60 21.63 1.24
CA TRP A 103 -10.28 20.59 0.27
C TRP A 103 -10.99 19.29 0.61
N LYS A 104 -11.48 18.60 -0.41
CA LYS A 104 -12.07 17.26 -0.26
C LYS A 104 -10.95 16.22 -0.34
N LEU A 105 -10.61 15.63 0.80
CA LEU A 105 -9.71 14.46 0.84
C LEU A 105 -10.47 13.23 0.35
N LEU A 106 -9.96 12.56 -0.68
CA LEU A 106 -10.62 11.39 -1.28
C LEU A 106 -10.33 10.10 -0.53
N ASN A 107 -9.19 10.02 0.16
CA ASN A 107 -8.81 8.83 0.93
C ASN A 107 -9.81 8.51 2.04
N PRO A 108 -9.99 7.22 2.38
CA PRO A 108 -10.68 6.82 3.61
C PRO A 108 -10.07 7.45 4.87
N SER A 109 -10.84 7.47 5.96
CA SER A 109 -10.40 8.15 7.18
C SER A 109 -9.13 7.52 7.78
N ALA A 110 -8.25 8.38 8.31
CA ALA A 110 -7.03 7.96 8.99
C ALA A 110 -7.32 7.06 10.20
N ALA A 111 -8.42 7.31 10.89
CA ALA A 111 -8.85 6.50 12.04
C ALA A 111 -9.13 5.04 11.62
N LEU A 112 -9.84 4.84 10.50
CA LEU A 112 -10.12 3.50 9.98
C LEU A 112 -8.83 2.83 9.47
N ALA A 113 -7.99 3.56 8.70
CA ALA A 113 -6.72 3.04 8.23
C ALA A 113 -5.83 2.54 9.40
N ASN A 114 -5.71 3.34 10.45
CA ASN A 114 -4.96 2.97 11.64
C ASN A 114 -5.56 1.75 12.36
N LYS A 115 -6.89 1.71 12.53
CA LYS A 115 -7.58 0.57 13.17
C LYS A 115 -7.28 -0.75 12.45
N VAL A 116 -7.17 -0.71 11.13
CA VAL A 116 -6.93 -1.88 10.28
C VAL A 116 -5.44 -2.26 10.20
N GLU A 117 -4.52 -1.27 10.14
CA GLU A 117 -3.09 -1.53 10.00
C GLU A 117 -2.37 -1.83 11.32
N GLU A 118 -2.84 -1.27 12.45
CA GLU A 118 -2.19 -1.44 13.74
C GLU A 118 -2.38 -2.86 14.27
N LYS A 119 -1.28 -3.49 14.67
CA LYS A 119 -1.21 -4.94 14.91
C LYS A 119 -2.10 -5.47 16.04
N ILE A 120 -2.45 -4.64 17.02
CA ILE A 120 -3.34 -5.01 18.15
C ILE A 120 -4.79 -4.68 17.84
N SER A 121 -5.09 -3.43 17.42
CA SER A 121 -6.45 -3.03 17.06
C SER A 121 -7.02 -3.81 15.87
N GLN A 122 -6.15 -4.28 14.97
CA GLN A 122 -6.50 -5.16 13.86
C GLN A 122 -7.19 -6.44 14.32
N ILE A 123 -6.77 -7.03 15.46
CA ILE A 123 -7.35 -8.28 15.96
C ILE A 123 -8.85 -8.10 16.27
N GLU A 124 -9.20 -7.04 17.00
CA GLU A 124 -10.60 -6.71 17.28
C GLU A 124 -11.38 -6.40 15.99
N TRP A 125 -10.77 -5.64 15.09
CA TRP A 125 -11.39 -5.29 13.83
C TRP A 125 -11.64 -6.52 12.94
N LEU A 126 -10.70 -7.48 12.87
CA LEU A 126 -10.85 -8.72 12.10
C LEU A 126 -11.97 -9.61 12.64
N GLY A 127 -12.17 -9.70 13.96
CA GLY A 127 -13.18 -10.57 14.55
C GLY A 127 -13.01 -12.03 14.10
N GLU A 128 -14.00 -12.64 13.46
CA GLU A 128 -13.94 -14.02 12.96
C GLU A 128 -12.86 -14.27 11.88
N LEU A 129 -12.41 -13.22 11.20
CA LEU A 129 -11.34 -13.33 10.19
C LEU A 129 -9.96 -13.57 10.83
N THR A 130 -9.83 -13.47 12.13
CA THR A 130 -8.60 -13.87 12.86
C THR A 130 -8.19 -15.32 12.62
N LYS A 131 -9.12 -16.17 12.17
CA LYS A 131 -8.85 -17.55 11.73
C LYS A 131 -7.83 -17.66 10.59
N TYR A 132 -7.64 -16.57 9.84
CA TYR A 132 -6.65 -16.48 8.76
C TYR A 132 -5.26 -16.04 9.24
N LEU A 133 -5.14 -15.53 10.47
CA LEU A 133 -3.85 -15.15 11.04
C LEU A 133 -3.08 -16.41 11.52
N PRO A 134 -1.74 -16.33 11.60
CA PRO A 134 -0.98 -17.29 12.39
C PRO A 134 -1.53 -17.36 13.83
N PRO A 135 -1.31 -18.46 14.56
CA PRO A 135 -1.56 -18.50 15.99
C PRO A 135 -0.95 -17.28 16.67
N HIS A 136 -1.74 -16.58 17.48
CA HIS A 136 -1.32 -15.30 18.05
C HIS A 136 -1.87 -15.05 19.44
N ARG A 137 -1.18 -14.18 20.18
CA ARG A 137 -1.63 -13.65 21.48
C ARG A 137 -1.21 -12.19 21.64
N ILE A 138 -1.95 -11.47 22.46
CA ILE A 138 -1.59 -10.12 22.92
C ILE A 138 -1.16 -10.22 24.38
N ALA A 139 -0.03 -9.62 24.73
CA ALA A 139 0.50 -9.60 26.08
C ALA A 139 1.35 -8.35 26.31
N ILE A 140 1.74 -8.10 27.57
CA ILE A 140 2.77 -7.10 27.88
C ILE A 140 4.16 -7.68 27.58
N CYS A 141 5.04 -6.90 26.99
CA CYS A 141 6.32 -7.36 26.47
C CYS A 141 7.15 -8.15 27.51
N LYS A 142 7.23 -7.65 28.76
CA LYS A 142 7.97 -8.32 29.87
C LYS A 142 7.38 -9.68 30.27
N GLU A 143 6.12 -9.96 29.94
CA GLU A 143 5.44 -11.22 30.32
C GLU A 143 5.69 -12.34 29.31
N ILE A 144 6.26 -12.03 28.15
CA ILE A 144 6.59 -13.00 27.11
C ILE A 144 7.72 -13.90 27.61
N LYS A 145 7.55 -15.20 27.43
CA LYS A 145 8.56 -16.21 27.78
C LYS A 145 9.09 -16.83 26.50
N TRP A 146 10.37 -17.11 26.48
CA TRP A 146 11.03 -17.91 25.44
C TRP A 146 10.73 -19.40 25.66
N ASP A 147 10.21 -20.07 24.66
CA ASP A 147 9.82 -21.48 24.67
C ASP A 147 10.67 -22.35 23.73
N ASN A 148 11.81 -21.86 23.29
CA ASN A 148 12.74 -22.47 22.34
C ASN A 148 12.21 -22.57 20.89
N LEU A 149 11.14 -21.86 20.55
CA LEU A 149 10.63 -21.75 19.19
C LEU A 149 10.72 -20.29 18.70
N PRO A 150 11.12 -20.06 17.45
CA PRO A 150 11.14 -18.72 16.87
C PRO A 150 9.71 -18.17 16.76
N PHE A 151 9.56 -16.87 16.99
CA PHE A 151 8.29 -16.19 16.84
C PHE A 151 8.45 -14.73 16.37
N ILE A 152 7.38 -14.12 15.94
CA ILE A 152 7.33 -12.70 15.57
C ILE A 152 6.69 -11.90 16.71
N LEU A 153 7.39 -10.85 17.17
CA LEU A 153 6.91 -9.90 18.15
C LEU A 153 6.65 -8.57 17.47
N GLN A 154 5.43 -8.03 17.63
CA GLN A 154 5.01 -6.82 16.94
C GLN A 154 4.40 -5.80 17.90
N PHE A 155 4.91 -4.58 17.85
CA PHE A 155 4.26 -3.45 18.52
C PHE A 155 3.07 -2.94 17.72
N ASN A 156 2.08 -2.35 18.41
CA ASN A 156 0.86 -1.84 17.77
C ASN A 156 1.15 -0.77 16.70
N ARG A 157 2.06 0.14 17.01
CA ARG A 157 2.50 1.20 16.10
C ARG A 157 4.00 1.16 15.97
N ALA A 158 4.47 1.13 14.72
CA ALA A 158 5.86 1.34 14.40
C ALA A 158 5.99 2.04 13.05
N HIS A 159 6.96 2.92 12.96
CA HIS A 159 7.31 3.57 11.71
C HIS A 159 8.33 2.71 10.96
N THR A 160 8.13 2.52 9.65
CA THR A 160 9.11 1.92 8.73
C THR A 160 9.65 0.54 9.10
N GLY A 161 8.78 -0.39 9.52
CA GLY A 161 9.19 -1.77 9.83
C GLY A 161 9.91 -1.98 11.17
N GLN A 162 10.22 -0.91 11.92
CA GLN A 162 10.95 -0.99 13.19
C GLN A 162 10.15 -1.58 14.37
N GLY A 163 8.92 -2.01 14.16
CA GLY A 163 8.08 -2.56 15.21
C GLY A 163 7.79 -4.05 15.09
N THR A 164 8.40 -4.73 14.13
CA THR A 164 8.32 -6.16 13.94
C THR A 164 9.70 -6.77 14.19
N PHE A 165 9.77 -7.69 15.14
CA PHE A 165 11.01 -8.34 15.55
C PHE A 165 10.87 -9.84 15.38
N PHE A 166 11.87 -10.44 14.74
CA PHE A 166 12.01 -11.88 14.67
C PHE A 166 12.83 -12.33 15.86
N ILE A 167 12.19 -13.03 16.78
CA ILE A 167 12.80 -13.54 18.00
C ILE A 167 13.24 -14.97 17.71
N GLN A 168 14.55 -15.20 17.65
CA GLN A 168 15.17 -16.49 17.36
C GLN A 168 15.86 -17.08 18.58
N THR A 169 16.13 -16.25 19.59
CA THR A 169 16.82 -16.65 20.81
C THR A 169 16.23 -15.94 22.02
N GLU A 170 16.46 -16.50 23.22
CA GLU A 170 16.11 -15.82 24.47
C GLU A 170 16.81 -14.47 24.63
N THR A 171 18.00 -14.34 24.09
CA THR A 171 18.77 -13.08 24.09
C THR A 171 18.07 -11.99 23.30
N ASP A 172 17.54 -12.33 22.11
CA ASP A 172 16.78 -11.36 21.29
C ASP A 172 15.57 -10.84 22.06
N LEU A 173 14.85 -11.75 22.72
CA LEU A 173 13.69 -11.39 23.52
C LEU A 173 14.08 -10.47 24.69
N LYS A 174 15.13 -10.79 25.43
CA LYS A 174 15.60 -9.97 26.56
C LYS A 174 15.98 -8.56 26.14
N LEU A 175 16.66 -8.39 25.01
CA LEU A 175 17.03 -7.06 24.48
C LEU A 175 15.79 -6.18 24.19
N ILE A 176 14.72 -6.77 23.68
CA ILE A 176 13.48 -6.04 23.43
C ILE A 176 12.73 -5.75 24.72
N GLN A 177 12.71 -6.70 25.66
CA GLN A 177 12.07 -6.54 26.97
C GLN A 177 12.73 -5.46 27.83
N GLU A 178 14.06 -5.38 27.82
CA GLU A 178 14.82 -4.34 28.52
C GLU A 178 14.48 -2.94 27.98
N LYS A 179 14.31 -2.84 26.66
CA LYS A 179 14.01 -1.56 26.01
C LYS A 179 12.56 -1.13 26.12
N PHE A 180 11.62 -2.09 26.15
CA PHE A 180 10.18 -1.81 26.06
C PHE A 180 9.33 -2.69 26.99
N PRO A 181 9.64 -2.83 28.30
CA PRO A 181 9.04 -3.83 29.17
C PRO A 181 7.52 -3.73 29.28
N GLU A 182 6.99 -2.52 29.37
CA GLU A 182 5.55 -2.26 29.65
C GLU A 182 4.70 -2.11 28.38
N ARG A 183 5.30 -2.20 27.18
CA ARG A 183 4.52 -2.01 25.96
C ARG A 183 3.71 -3.26 25.62
N PRO A 184 2.42 -3.10 25.23
CA PRO A 184 1.64 -4.21 24.69
C PRO A 184 2.19 -4.62 23.32
N VAL A 185 2.22 -5.92 23.08
CA VAL A 185 2.71 -6.55 21.86
C VAL A 185 1.75 -7.62 21.37
N ARG A 186 1.71 -7.82 20.05
CA ARG A 186 1.20 -9.03 19.42
C ARG A 186 2.37 -9.99 19.22
N VAL A 187 2.22 -11.21 19.69
CA VAL A 187 3.13 -12.31 19.41
C VAL A 187 2.44 -13.27 18.46
N THR A 188 3.10 -13.67 17.39
CA THR A 188 2.60 -14.65 16.43
C THR A 188 3.63 -15.71 16.18
N ASP A 189 3.20 -16.93 15.89
CA ASP A 189 4.09 -17.97 15.41
C ASP A 189 4.83 -17.46 14.16
N TYR A 190 6.09 -17.85 14.03
CA TYR A 190 6.85 -17.60 12.80
C TYR A 190 6.44 -18.63 11.75
N ILE A 191 5.87 -18.18 10.67
CA ILE A 191 5.51 -19.01 9.53
C ILE A 191 6.63 -18.89 8.48
N LYS A 192 7.24 -20.01 8.14
CA LYS A 192 8.29 -20.07 7.14
C LYS A 192 7.70 -20.37 5.78
N GLY A 193 8.04 -19.55 4.79
CA GLY A 193 7.63 -19.79 3.42
C GLY A 193 7.58 -18.52 2.56
N PRO A 194 7.21 -18.68 1.28
CA PRO A 194 7.11 -17.59 0.34
C PRO A 194 5.94 -16.65 0.70
N MET A 195 6.17 -15.35 0.49
CA MET A 195 5.20 -14.31 0.78
C MET A 195 4.60 -13.78 -0.52
N PHE A 196 3.28 -13.60 -0.51
CA PHE A 196 2.51 -13.07 -1.62
C PHE A 196 1.73 -11.84 -1.19
N THR A 197 1.50 -10.94 -2.13
CA THR A 197 0.66 -9.76 -1.94
C THR A 197 -0.21 -9.51 -3.16
N ASN A 198 -1.23 -8.66 -3.02
CA ASN A 198 -2.00 -8.15 -4.14
C ASN A 198 -2.57 -6.76 -3.86
N ASN A 199 -3.04 -6.09 -4.90
CA ASN A 199 -3.63 -4.75 -4.86
C ASN A 199 -5.12 -4.84 -5.16
N ASN A 200 -5.96 -4.83 -4.13
CA ASN A 200 -7.40 -4.95 -4.25
C ASN A 200 -8.08 -3.59 -4.19
N VAL A 201 -9.28 -3.50 -4.74
CA VAL A 201 -10.09 -2.27 -4.68
C VAL A 201 -11.47 -2.56 -4.11
N VAL A 202 -11.82 -1.82 -3.06
CA VAL A 202 -13.19 -1.77 -2.55
C VAL A 202 -13.96 -0.73 -3.36
N THR A 203 -14.99 -1.17 -4.06
CA THR A 203 -15.93 -0.30 -4.77
C THR A 203 -17.20 -0.12 -3.96
N LYS A 204 -18.17 0.59 -4.51
CA LYS A 204 -19.49 0.75 -3.90
C LYS A 204 -20.26 -0.57 -3.79
N GLU A 205 -20.06 -1.49 -4.74
CA GLU A 205 -20.89 -2.68 -4.92
C GLU A 205 -20.14 -4.00 -4.78
N LYS A 206 -18.85 -4.02 -5.15
CA LYS A 206 -18.05 -5.26 -5.16
C LYS A 206 -16.60 -5.03 -4.71
N ILE A 207 -15.92 -6.11 -4.45
CA ILE A 207 -14.48 -6.13 -4.23
C ILE A 207 -13.81 -6.59 -5.51
N LEU A 208 -12.93 -5.78 -6.07
CA LEU A 208 -12.08 -6.17 -7.17
C LEU A 208 -10.80 -6.78 -6.59
N ILE A 209 -10.58 -8.05 -6.89
CA ILE A 209 -9.39 -8.76 -6.42
C ILE A 209 -8.28 -8.54 -7.44
N GLY A 210 -7.15 -8.00 -6.96
CA GLY A 210 -5.98 -7.72 -7.77
C GLY A 210 -5.12 -8.94 -8.06
N ASN A 211 -4.14 -8.76 -8.93
CA ASN A 211 -3.23 -9.83 -9.33
C ASN A 211 -2.31 -10.23 -8.18
N ILE A 212 -2.28 -11.53 -7.87
CA ILE A 212 -1.36 -12.06 -6.86
C ILE A 212 0.07 -11.90 -7.39
N ASN A 213 0.96 -11.42 -6.55
CA ASN A 213 2.38 -11.35 -6.86
C ASN A 213 3.22 -11.83 -5.68
N TYR A 214 4.40 -12.35 -5.99
CA TYR A 214 5.39 -12.76 -5.02
C TYR A 214 6.13 -11.54 -4.49
N GLN A 215 6.30 -11.44 -3.16
CA GLN A 215 7.14 -10.40 -2.55
C GLN A 215 8.59 -10.85 -2.51
N ILE A 216 9.47 -10.08 -3.13
CA ILE A 216 10.91 -10.25 -3.05
C ILE A 216 11.38 -9.58 -1.76
N THR A 217 11.71 -10.39 -0.75
CA THR A 217 12.12 -9.91 0.58
C THR A 217 13.55 -10.34 0.92
N GLY A 218 14.25 -9.55 1.74
CA GLY A 218 15.51 -9.93 2.36
C GLY A 218 16.68 -10.26 1.44
N LEU A 219 16.65 -9.81 0.17
CA LEU A 219 17.65 -10.19 -0.83
C LEU A 219 18.90 -9.31 -0.73
N THR A 220 20.03 -9.91 -0.34
CA THR A 220 21.35 -9.26 -0.36
C THR A 220 21.82 -9.09 -1.82
N PRO A 221 22.45 -7.99 -2.23
CA PRO A 221 22.90 -6.85 -1.40
C PRO A 221 21.91 -5.69 -1.29
N PHE A 222 20.66 -5.87 -1.67
CA PHE A 222 19.66 -4.80 -1.76
C PHE A 222 19.12 -4.37 -0.39
N THR A 223 19.15 -5.27 0.59
CA THR A 223 18.75 -5.00 1.98
C THR A 223 19.42 -6.00 2.93
N ASP A 224 19.75 -5.54 4.14
CA ASP A 224 20.20 -6.38 5.25
C ASP A 224 19.03 -6.79 6.17
N GLN A 225 17.82 -6.33 5.88
CA GLN A 225 16.63 -6.61 6.67
C GLN A 225 15.86 -7.80 6.07
N PRO A 226 15.78 -8.95 6.73
CA PRO A 226 15.27 -10.20 6.15
C PRO A 226 13.78 -10.13 5.72
N PHE A 227 12.99 -9.24 6.33
CA PHE A 227 11.58 -9.06 6.00
C PHE A 227 11.28 -7.78 5.21
N SER A 228 12.31 -7.05 4.80
CA SER A 228 12.11 -5.85 3.99
C SER A 228 11.77 -6.25 2.56
N THR A 229 10.60 -5.86 2.09
CA THR A 229 10.20 -6.02 0.69
C THR A 229 10.97 -5.02 -0.18
N ILE A 230 11.67 -5.54 -1.17
CA ILE A 230 12.44 -4.76 -2.15
C ILE A 230 11.85 -4.83 -3.56
N GLY A 231 10.88 -5.71 -3.78
CA GLY A 231 10.27 -5.87 -5.10
C GLY A 231 9.13 -6.86 -5.13
N ASN A 232 8.60 -7.05 -6.33
CA ASN A 232 7.47 -7.91 -6.60
C ASN A 232 7.68 -8.66 -7.93
N ASP A 233 7.15 -9.88 -8.03
CA ASP A 233 7.17 -10.69 -9.25
C ASP A 233 5.78 -11.29 -9.49
N TRP A 234 5.15 -10.97 -10.62
CA TRP A 234 3.82 -11.46 -11.01
C TRP A 234 3.84 -12.79 -11.75
N SER A 235 5.03 -13.31 -12.13
CA SER A 235 5.16 -14.59 -12.82
C SER A 235 5.29 -15.79 -11.88
N LEU A 236 5.73 -15.55 -10.63
CA LEU A 236 6.01 -16.63 -9.68
C LEU A 236 4.76 -17.26 -9.04
N PRO A 237 3.67 -16.54 -8.78
CA PRO A 237 2.49 -17.13 -8.15
C PRO A 237 1.93 -18.33 -8.92
N ASP A 238 2.00 -18.32 -10.26
CA ASP A 238 1.55 -19.43 -11.09
C ASP A 238 2.40 -20.71 -10.96
N LYS A 239 3.62 -20.56 -10.48
CA LYS A 239 4.57 -21.65 -10.26
C LYS A 239 4.58 -22.14 -8.81
N LEU A 240 4.26 -21.26 -7.87
CA LEU A 240 4.41 -21.51 -6.43
C LEU A 240 3.09 -21.84 -5.73
N LEU A 241 1.96 -21.41 -6.28
CA LEU A 241 0.64 -21.65 -5.69
C LEU A 241 -0.18 -22.60 -6.57
N SER A 242 -0.73 -23.62 -5.95
CA SER A 242 -1.74 -24.47 -6.57
C SER A 242 -3.03 -23.69 -6.88
N PRO A 243 -3.91 -24.16 -7.77
CA PRO A 243 -5.21 -23.54 -8.01
C PRO A 243 -6.06 -23.37 -6.74
N ASP A 244 -6.03 -24.34 -5.82
CA ASP A 244 -6.76 -24.28 -4.56
C ASP A 244 -6.16 -23.22 -3.62
N GLN A 245 -4.84 -23.10 -3.56
CA GLN A 245 -4.17 -22.04 -2.79
C GLN A 245 -4.46 -20.65 -3.34
N LYS A 246 -4.46 -20.47 -4.67
CA LYS A 246 -4.88 -19.21 -5.29
C LYS A 246 -6.31 -18.85 -4.95
N LYS A 247 -7.22 -19.84 -5.02
CA LYS A 247 -8.61 -19.67 -4.61
C LYS A 247 -8.70 -19.26 -3.14
N GLN A 248 -8.00 -19.95 -2.23
CA GLN A 248 -7.96 -19.61 -0.81
C GLN A 248 -7.41 -18.19 -0.58
N TYR A 249 -6.38 -17.77 -1.32
CA TYR A 249 -5.85 -16.41 -1.28
C TYR A 249 -6.93 -15.38 -1.65
N CYS A 250 -7.64 -15.61 -2.76
CA CYS A 250 -8.74 -14.74 -3.20
C CYS A 250 -9.90 -14.70 -2.19
N ASP A 251 -10.21 -15.84 -1.55
CA ASP A 251 -11.24 -15.91 -0.50
C ASP A 251 -10.85 -15.07 0.73
N ILE A 252 -9.56 -15.08 1.14
CA ILE A 252 -9.02 -14.22 2.21
C ILE A 252 -9.14 -12.75 1.80
N ALA A 253 -8.67 -12.38 0.61
CA ALA A 253 -8.73 -11.01 0.10
C ALA A 253 -10.15 -10.49 0.03
N THR A 254 -11.09 -11.31 -0.46
CA THR A 254 -12.52 -10.99 -0.54
C THR A 254 -13.12 -10.77 0.86
N ALA A 255 -12.82 -11.65 1.81
CA ALA A 255 -13.34 -11.54 3.18
C ALA A 255 -12.84 -10.26 3.87
N VAL A 256 -11.55 -9.92 3.70
CA VAL A 256 -10.98 -8.66 4.21
C VAL A 256 -11.62 -7.46 3.51
N GLY A 257 -11.77 -7.51 2.18
CA GLY A 257 -12.40 -6.44 1.39
C GLY A 257 -13.85 -6.18 1.79
N LEU A 258 -14.66 -7.22 2.00
CA LEU A 258 -16.04 -7.09 2.47
C LEU A 258 -16.10 -6.47 3.89
N ARG A 259 -15.15 -6.83 4.77
CA ARG A 259 -15.05 -6.21 6.10
C ARG A 259 -14.66 -4.73 6.01
N LEU A 260 -13.75 -4.37 5.12
CA LEU A 260 -13.38 -2.99 4.81
C LEU A 260 -14.58 -2.22 4.27
N MET A 261 -15.30 -2.76 3.29
CA MET A 261 -16.52 -2.17 2.71
C MET A 261 -17.57 -1.91 3.80
N ALA A 262 -17.85 -2.88 4.65
CA ALA A 262 -18.77 -2.75 5.78
C ALA A 262 -18.32 -1.71 6.80
N SER A 263 -17.01 -1.39 6.86
CA SER A 263 -16.44 -0.33 7.71
C SER A 263 -16.42 1.05 7.01
N GLY A 264 -16.92 1.18 5.78
CA GLY A 264 -16.95 2.42 5.01
C GLY A 264 -15.67 2.71 4.23
N TRP A 265 -14.82 1.71 3.99
CA TRP A 265 -13.63 1.84 3.14
C TRP A 265 -14.01 1.94 1.67
N LYS A 266 -13.22 2.70 0.91
CA LYS A 266 -13.27 2.80 -0.55
C LYS A 266 -11.87 2.84 -1.13
N GLY A 267 -11.70 2.28 -2.33
CA GLY A 267 -10.44 2.30 -3.06
C GLY A 267 -9.47 1.22 -2.60
N LEU A 268 -8.20 1.47 -2.80
CA LEU A 268 -7.12 0.48 -2.65
C LEU A 268 -6.94 -0.05 -1.23
N PHE A 269 -6.67 -1.34 -1.15
CA PHE A 269 -6.05 -2.01 -0.01
C PHE A 269 -5.20 -3.17 -0.50
N GLY A 270 -4.20 -3.58 0.28
CA GLY A 270 -3.40 -4.78 0.02
C GLY A 270 -3.50 -5.77 1.17
N ILE A 271 -3.24 -7.03 0.87
CA ILE A 271 -3.01 -8.06 1.89
C ILE A 271 -1.68 -8.73 1.62
N ASP A 272 -0.95 -9.05 2.68
CA ASP A 272 0.26 -9.85 2.64
C ASP A 272 -0.03 -11.21 3.26
N VAL A 273 0.25 -12.27 2.51
CA VAL A 273 -0.07 -13.65 2.86
C VAL A 273 1.18 -14.51 2.69
N VAL A 274 1.47 -15.35 3.68
CA VAL A 274 2.55 -16.34 3.60
C VAL A 274 1.98 -17.73 3.38
N LEU A 275 2.60 -18.51 2.52
CA LEU A 275 2.36 -19.95 2.37
C LEU A 275 3.30 -20.67 3.33
N ASP A 276 2.74 -21.38 4.30
CA ASP A 276 3.49 -22.22 5.21
C ASP A 276 4.05 -23.44 4.47
N GLU A 277 5.38 -23.54 4.41
CA GLU A 277 6.08 -24.65 3.72
C GLU A 277 5.85 -26.02 4.35
N ASP A 278 5.51 -26.07 5.66
CA ASP A 278 5.34 -27.31 6.41
C ASP A 278 3.90 -27.86 6.32
N THR A 279 2.91 -26.97 6.18
CA THR A 279 1.48 -27.36 6.24
C THR A 279 0.71 -27.04 4.97
N ASP A 280 1.30 -26.37 3.99
CA ASP A 280 0.66 -25.88 2.75
C ASP A 280 -0.50 -24.90 2.98
N LYS A 281 -0.58 -24.32 4.19
CA LYS A 281 -1.65 -23.40 4.58
C LYS A 281 -1.26 -21.95 4.34
N LEU A 282 -2.21 -21.14 3.90
CA LEU A 282 -2.03 -19.70 3.75
C LEU A 282 -2.41 -18.96 5.03
N TYR A 283 -1.54 -18.04 5.46
CA TYR A 283 -1.76 -17.16 6.59
C TYR A 283 -1.70 -15.68 6.21
N LEU A 284 -2.71 -14.93 6.62
CA LEU A 284 -2.73 -13.47 6.51
C LEU A 284 -1.75 -12.86 7.51
N ILE A 285 -0.77 -12.11 7.02
CA ILE A 285 0.28 -11.49 7.84
C ILE A 285 0.01 -10.01 8.09
N GLU A 286 -0.41 -9.30 7.05
CA GLU A 286 -0.64 -7.86 7.10
C GLU A 286 -1.78 -7.42 6.19
N ILE A 287 -2.48 -6.36 6.60
CA ILE A 287 -3.40 -5.62 5.75
C ILE A 287 -2.83 -4.22 5.57
N ASN A 288 -2.68 -3.81 4.33
CA ASN A 288 -2.24 -2.48 3.95
C ASN A 288 -3.48 -1.64 3.61
N ALA A 289 -4.03 -0.93 4.60
CA ALA A 289 -5.21 -0.06 4.43
C ALA A 289 -4.78 1.30 3.83
N ARG A 290 -4.20 1.25 2.66
CA ARG A 290 -3.70 2.35 1.83
C ARG A 290 -3.41 1.85 0.43
N GLN A 291 -2.90 2.72 -0.44
CA GLN A 291 -2.32 2.28 -1.71
C GLN A 291 -1.07 1.42 -1.44
N PRO A 292 -1.01 0.14 -1.88
CA PRO A 292 0.23 -0.63 -1.81
C PRO A 292 1.33 -0.07 -2.73
N ALA A 293 2.58 -0.41 -2.39
CA ALA A 293 3.74 0.13 -3.11
C ALA A 293 3.83 -0.33 -4.56
N SER A 294 3.33 -1.52 -4.86
CA SER A 294 3.38 -2.15 -6.19
C SER A 294 2.29 -1.66 -7.16
N THR A 295 1.27 -0.93 -6.68
CA THR A 295 0.07 -0.57 -7.46
C THR A 295 0.39 0.14 -8.78
N THR A 296 1.29 1.11 -8.77
CA THR A 296 1.60 1.90 -9.98
C THR A 296 2.31 1.07 -11.03
N TYR A 297 3.25 0.22 -10.62
CA TYR A 297 3.92 -0.67 -11.55
C TYR A 297 2.99 -1.76 -12.07
N GLU A 298 2.12 -2.34 -11.23
CA GLU A 298 1.05 -3.25 -11.68
C GLU A 298 0.18 -2.60 -12.74
N SER A 299 -0.24 -1.34 -12.53
CA SER A 299 -1.05 -0.61 -13.49
C SER A 299 -0.31 -0.34 -14.81
N MET A 300 0.99 -0.11 -14.78
CA MET A 300 1.81 -0.01 -16.00
C MET A 300 1.89 -1.33 -16.76
N LEU A 301 2.02 -2.47 -16.06
CA LEU A 301 1.98 -3.81 -16.70
C LEU A 301 0.62 -4.09 -17.30
N GLN A 302 -0.45 -3.73 -16.60
CA GLN A 302 -1.83 -3.86 -17.10
C GLN A 302 -2.06 -3.01 -18.34
N GLU A 303 -1.62 -1.75 -18.34
CA GLU A 303 -1.72 -0.86 -19.50
C GLU A 303 -0.94 -1.39 -20.70
N ALA A 304 0.28 -1.92 -20.50
CA ALA A 304 1.08 -2.52 -21.55
C ALA A 304 0.35 -3.72 -22.19
N LYS A 305 -0.19 -4.63 -21.37
CA LYS A 305 -0.94 -5.79 -21.82
C LYS A 305 -2.22 -5.39 -22.57
N ASN A 306 -2.92 -4.36 -22.08
CA ASN A 306 -4.13 -3.84 -22.73
C ASN A 306 -3.85 -3.33 -24.14
N LYS A 307 -2.78 -2.56 -24.33
CA LYS A 307 -2.36 -2.05 -25.65
C LYS A 307 -2.05 -3.16 -26.66
N GLU A 308 -1.55 -4.31 -26.19
CA GLU A 308 -1.24 -5.46 -27.05
C GLU A 308 -2.51 -6.23 -27.49
N GLN A 309 -3.51 -6.32 -26.62
CA GLN A 309 -4.67 -7.18 -26.83
C GLN A 309 -5.89 -6.46 -27.41
N TRP A 310 -5.96 -5.11 -27.30
CA TRP A 310 -7.20 -4.35 -27.47
C TRP A 310 -7.25 -3.55 -28.76
N ASN A 311 -7.45 -4.24 -29.89
CA ASN A 311 -7.75 -3.60 -31.18
C ASN A 311 -9.25 -3.62 -31.58
N ASN A 312 -10.17 -4.09 -30.72
CA ASN A 312 -11.51 -4.50 -31.17
C ASN A 312 -12.72 -3.76 -30.53
N GLY A 313 -12.54 -2.64 -29.82
CA GLY A 313 -13.65 -1.71 -29.50
C GLY A 313 -14.73 -2.24 -28.51
N THR A 314 -14.45 -3.27 -27.71
CA THR A 314 -15.31 -3.68 -26.59
C THR A 314 -14.91 -2.94 -25.31
N MET A 315 -15.78 -2.90 -24.29
CA MET A 315 -15.56 -2.16 -23.04
C MET A 315 -14.27 -2.61 -22.35
N GLU A 316 -13.37 -1.66 -22.04
CA GLU A 316 -12.04 -1.91 -21.53
C GLU A 316 -12.06 -2.23 -20.02
N PRO A 317 -11.45 -3.34 -19.58
CA PRO A 317 -11.21 -3.57 -18.15
C PRO A 317 -10.26 -2.50 -17.61
N LEU A 318 -10.33 -2.23 -16.29
CA LEU A 318 -9.56 -1.16 -15.67
C LEU A 318 -8.19 -1.64 -15.19
N THR A 319 -7.20 -0.76 -15.22
CA THR A 319 -6.01 -0.93 -14.42
C THR A 319 -6.36 -0.78 -12.93
N THR A 320 -5.54 -1.33 -12.06
CA THR A 320 -5.74 -1.27 -10.61
C THR A 320 -5.82 0.19 -10.10
N PHE A 321 -5.03 1.09 -10.67
CA PHE A 321 -5.06 2.50 -10.27
C PHE A 321 -6.29 3.25 -10.82
N GLU A 322 -6.72 2.97 -12.04
CA GLU A 322 -7.98 3.50 -12.58
C GLU A 322 -9.18 3.05 -11.74
N ALA A 323 -9.24 1.78 -11.36
CA ALA A 323 -10.27 1.25 -10.48
C ALA A 323 -10.27 1.95 -9.11
N HIS A 324 -9.09 2.26 -8.57
CA HIS A 324 -8.96 3.04 -7.34
C HIS A 324 -9.60 4.43 -7.47
N LEU A 325 -9.24 5.18 -8.50
CA LEU A 325 -9.79 6.51 -8.71
C LEU A 325 -11.30 6.48 -8.98
N THR A 326 -11.75 5.51 -9.77
CA THR A 326 -13.17 5.30 -10.08
C THR A 326 -13.98 5.02 -8.79
N ALA A 327 -13.45 4.18 -7.89
CA ALA A 327 -14.07 3.92 -6.59
C ALA A 327 -14.10 5.15 -5.69
N LEU A 328 -13.02 5.94 -5.63
CA LEU A 328 -12.94 7.16 -4.80
C LEU A 328 -13.86 8.28 -5.31
N LEU A 329 -14.10 8.33 -6.61
CA LEU A 329 -15.02 9.29 -7.25
C LEU A 329 -16.48 8.83 -7.25
N ASP A 330 -16.80 7.65 -6.68
CA ASP A 330 -18.13 7.06 -6.66
C ASP A 330 -18.72 6.84 -8.07
N LEU A 331 -17.88 6.59 -9.08
CA LEU A 331 -18.35 6.31 -10.44
C LEU A 331 -18.89 4.88 -10.54
N ASP A 332 -19.96 4.72 -11.29
CA ASP A 332 -20.52 3.39 -11.57
C ASP A 332 -19.72 2.74 -12.70
N PHE A 333 -19.29 1.50 -12.49
CA PHE A 333 -18.60 0.68 -13.49
C PHE A 333 -18.83 -0.80 -13.22
N ASP A 334 -18.86 -1.58 -14.28
CA ASP A 334 -19.06 -3.04 -14.20
C ASP A 334 -17.93 -3.78 -14.93
N PHE A 335 -16.71 -3.56 -14.48
CA PHE A 335 -15.51 -4.20 -15.04
C PHE A 335 -14.71 -4.87 -13.95
N ASP A 336 -13.92 -5.86 -14.37
CA ASP A 336 -12.87 -6.46 -13.56
C ASP A 336 -11.52 -5.81 -13.87
N LEU A 337 -10.52 -6.11 -13.04
CA LEU A 337 -9.17 -5.65 -13.27
C LEU A 337 -8.51 -6.44 -14.41
N ILE A 338 -7.63 -5.78 -15.16
CA ILE A 338 -6.79 -6.43 -16.15
C ILE A 338 -5.91 -7.46 -15.45
N THR A 339 -6.00 -8.72 -15.89
CA THR A 339 -5.17 -9.79 -15.35
C THR A 339 -3.79 -9.76 -15.97
N ILE A 340 -2.75 -9.84 -15.13
CA ILE A 340 -1.35 -10.00 -15.54
C ILE A 340 -0.74 -11.24 -14.89
N ASP A 341 0.19 -11.86 -15.59
CA ASP A 341 0.87 -13.12 -15.23
C ASP A 341 2.39 -13.03 -15.45
N THR A 342 2.88 -11.86 -15.78
CA THR A 342 4.29 -11.60 -16.08
C THR A 342 4.69 -10.22 -15.57
N GLY A 343 5.99 -10.01 -15.41
CA GLY A 343 6.59 -8.77 -14.96
C GLY A 343 7.14 -8.87 -13.55
N ALA A 344 8.21 -8.13 -13.30
CA ALA A 344 8.83 -8.02 -11.99
C ALA A 344 9.43 -6.63 -11.81
N GLN A 345 9.52 -6.18 -10.57
CA GLN A 345 10.21 -4.94 -10.20
C GLN A 345 11.10 -5.14 -8.98
N ILE A 346 12.19 -4.39 -8.94
CA ILE A 346 13.01 -4.17 -7.76
C ILE A 346 13.12 -2.66 -7.54
N ILE A 347 12.83 -2.20 -6.33
CA ILE A 347 12.89 -0.80 -5.95
C ILE A 347 14.16 -0.56 -5.13
N LEU A 348 15.11 0.12 -5.72
CA LEU A 348 16.32 0.55 -5.03
C LEU A 348 16.08 1.93 -4.40
N ARG A 349 16.17 1.99 -3.07
CA ARG A 349 16.13 3.25 -2.33
C ARG A 349 17.57 3.73 -2.11
N VAL A 350 18.03 4.63 -2.95
CA VAL A 350 19.31 5.29 -2.77
C VAL A 350 19.15 6.33 -1.66
N GLN A 351 19.72 6.07 -0.48
CA GLN A 351 19.89 7.12 0.52
C GLN A 351 20.97 8.08 0.04
N PRO A 352 20.79 9.42 0.18
CA PRO A 352 21.89 10.33 -0.06
C PRO A 352 23.06 9.95 0.87
N PRO A 353 24.32 10.09 0.40
CA PRO A 353 25.46 9.81 1.25
C PRO A 353 25.34 10.64 2.52
N VAL A 354 25.46 9.97 3.66
CA VAL A 354 25.57 10.67 4.96
C VAL A 354 26.78 11.59 4.81
N GLN A 355 26.57 12.90 4.82
CA GLN A 355 27.69 13.83 4.90
C GLN A 355 28.36 13.54 6.25
N SER A 356 29.54 12.92 6.19
CA SER A 356 30.40 12.84 7.35
C SER A 356 30.71 14.28 7.74
N SER A 357 30.16 14.71 8.87
CA SER A 357 30.63 15.92 9.55
C SER A 357 32.08 15.66 9.96
N GLU A 358 33.03 16.19 9.20
CA GLU A 358 34.40 16.42 9.68
C GLU A 358 34.40 17.52 10.75
#